data_bd4528bf485bd9f9e17a3b8cfc08fb48
#
_entry.id   bd4528bf485bd9f9e17a3b8cfc08fb48
#
_cell.length_a   1.000
_cell.length_b   1.000
_cell.length_c   1.000
_cell.angle_alpha   90.00
_cell.angle_beta   90.00
_cell.angle_gamma   90.00
#
_symmetry.space_group_name_H-M   'P 1'
#
loop_
_entity.id
_entity.type
_entity.pdbx_description
1 polymer ?
#
loop_
_entity_poly.entity_id
_entity_poly.type
_entity_poly.pdbx_seq_one_letter_code
_entity_poly.pdbx_strand_id
1 'polypeptide(L)'
;DIPFVVEGVNDLFETKECNAAKGIFDYLNGDIPATELFERWLQIDYPLDKKEVADAMQYLATIDVKEIKLYSEFNIQAIYHEFLRRISLTEDGRNETEVIMYNLGKFSQVIADYEIINYTLKPRTKLNNFCSFLKYTASQYYPEGYMTNSYAKPDAVSIMTVHQSKGLEFAAVFIPQLNRNFFPAQRVGGKGIWHVIDKSWITNADRFEGD
;
A
#
# COMPACT_ATOMS: atom_id res chain seq x y z
N ASP A 1 -32.16 3.80 -5.80
CA ASP A 1 -30.92 3.17 -5.29
C ASP A 1 -30.22 4.20 -4.41
N ILE A 2 -29.75 3.77 -3.23
CA ILE A 2 -28.98 4.62 -2.33
C ILE A 2 -27.51 4.47 -2.75
N PRO A 3 -26.81 5.55 -3.11
CA PRO A 3 -25.40 5.47 -3.46
C PRO A 3 -24.58 5.08 -2.21
N PHE A 4 -23.58 4.23 -2.40
CA PHE A 4 -22.69 3.82 -1.33
C PHE A 4 -21.23 3.76 -1.81
N VAL A 5 -20.32 3.96 -0.87
CA VAL A 5 -18.87 3.81 -1.06
C VAL A 5 -18.36 2.79 -0.06
N VAL A 6 -17.57 1.83 -0.51
CA VAL A 6 -16.91 0.86 0.37
C VAL A 6 -15.48 1.31 0.58
N GLU A 7 -15.17 1.71 1.83
CA GLU A 7 -13.83 2.17 2.17
C GLU A 7 -12.90 0.97 2.45
N GLY A 8 -11.64 1.07 2.00
CA GLY A 8 -10.61 0.06 2.26
C GLY A 8 -10.71 -1.23 1.43
N VAL A 9 -11.50 -1.25 0.36
CA VAL A 9 -11.62 -2.41 -0.55
C VAL A 9 -10.57 -2.36 -1.66
N ASN A 10 -9.91 -1.22 -1.86
CA ASN A 10 -8.92 -1.09 -2.91
C ASN A 10 -7.53 -1.40 -2.33
N ASP A 11 -7.01 -2.57 -2.66
CA ASP A 11 -5.61 -2.91 -2.41
C ASP A 11 -4.72 -1.90 -3.16
N LEU A 12 -3.83 -1.25 -2.44
CA LEU A 12 -2.85 -0.31 -3.01
C LEU A 12 -2.15 -0.91 -4.24
N PHE A 13 -1.83 -2.20 -4.17
CA PHE A 13 -1.07 -2.91 -5.19
C PHE A 13 -1.92 -3.35 -6.40
N GLU A 14 -3.24 -3.22 -6.34
CA GLU A 14 -4.15 -3.44 -7.48
C GLU A 14 -4.34 -2.18 -8.32
N THR A 15 -3.94 -1.01 -7.82
CA THR A 15 -4.00 0.23 -8.58
C THR A 15 -3.01 0.21 -9.75
N LYS A 16 -3.37 0.85 -10.87
CA LYS A 16 -2.54 0.85 -12.09
C LYS A 16 -1.17 1.48 -11.85
N GLU A 17 -1.14 2.60 -11.15
CA GLU A 17 0.08 3.36 -10.83
C GLU A 17 1.01 2.59 -9.89
N CYS A 18 0.47 1.89 -8.88
CA CYS A 18 1.31 1.06 -8.00
C CYS A 18 1.79 -0.22 -8.69
N ASN A 19 1.00 -0.79 -9.60
CA ASN A 19 1.44 -1.89 -10.43
C ASN A 19 2.56 -1.44 -11.40
N ALA A 20 2.46 -0.24 -11.98
CA ALA A 20 3.52 0.34 -12.79
C ALA A 20 4.77 0.64 -11.94
N ALA A 21 4.62 1.20 -10.73
CA ALA A 21 5.71 1.44 -9.79
C ALA A 21 6.42 0.17 -9.35
N LYS A 22 5.69 -0.89 -9.03
CA LYS A 22 6.23 -2.23 -8.76
C LYS A 22 7.04 -2.74 -9.94
N GLY A 23 6.55 -2.52 -11.16
CA GLY A 23 7.21 -2.92 -12.41
C GLY A 23 8.63 -2.38 -12.54
N ILE A 24 8.98 -1.23 -11.95
CA ILE A 24 10.35 -0.69 -11.94
C ILE A 24 11.31 -1.72 -11.33
N PHE A 25 10.93 -2.30 -10.20
CA PHE A 25 11.77 -3.25 -9.47
C PHE A 25 11.73 -4.65 -10.07
N ASP A 26 10.59 -5.08 -10.58
CA ASP A 26 10.45 -6.32 -11.36
C ASP A 26 11.38 -6.28 -12.60
N TYR A 27 11.46 -5.13 -13.29
CA TYR A 27 12.38 -4.93 -14.42
C TYR A 27 13.86 -5.00 -13.99
N LEU A 28 14.25 -4.26 -12.95
CA LEU A 28 15.62 -4.27 -12.43
C LEU A 28 16.02 -5.66 -11.91
N ASN A 29 15.06 -6.43 -11.42
CA ASN A 29 15.27 -7.82 -10.99
C ASN A 29 15.38 -8.79 -12.18
N GLY A 30 14.89 -8.40 -13.35
CA GLY A 30 14.86 -9.23 -14.57
C GLY A 30 13.62 -10.11 -14.68
N ASP A 31 12.57 -9.81 -13.91
CA ASP A 31 11.31 -10.58 -13.90
C ASP A 31 10.38 -10.19 -15.04
N ILE A 32 10.47 -8.95 -15.54
CA ILE A 32 9.70 -8.45 -16.69
C ILE A 32 10.61 -7.77 -17.72
N PRO A 33 10.23 -7.76 -19.01
CA PRO A 33 10.94 -7.02 -20.04
C PRO A 33 10.65 -5.52 -19.99
N ALA A 34 11.52 -4.71 -20.60
CA ALA A 34 11.38 -3.26 -20.70
C ALA A 34 10.05 -2.82 -21.36
N THR A 35 9.61 -3.58 -22.38
CA THR A 35 8.35 -3.31 -23.08
C THR A 35 7.14 -3.38 -22.16
N GLU A 36 7.10 -4.35 -21.27
CA GLU A 36 5.99 -4.52 -20.31
C GLU A 36 5.99 -3.37 -19.29
N LEU A 37 7.15 -2.99 -18.74
CA LEU A 37 7.23 -1.84 -17.84
C LEU A 37 6.77 -0.55 -18.52
N PHE A 38 7.19 -0.33 -19.76
CA PHE A 38 6.78 0.84 -20.54
C PHE A 38 5.26 0.89 -20.75
N GLU A 39 4.65 -0.24 -21.09
CA GLU A 39 3.21 -0.35 -21.28
C GLU A 39 2.44 -0.11 -19.98
N ARG A 40 2.91 -0.64 -18.84
CA ARG A 40 2.28 -0.42 -17.52
C ARG A 40 2.21 1.07 -17.19
N TRP A 41 3.27 1.85 -17.43
CA TRP A 41 3.27 3.28 -17.20
C TRP A 41 2.35 4.05 -18.15
N LEU A 42 2.21 3.63 -19.38
CA LEU A 42 1.27 4.25 -20.32
C LEU A 42 -0.21 3.91 -20.06
N GLN A 43 -0.47 2.91 -19.22
CA GLN A 43 -1.83 2.49 -18.86
C GLN A 43 -2.38 3.17 -17.60
N ILE A 44 -1.57 3.95 -16.87
CA ILE A 44 -2.08 4.73 -15.74
C ILE A 44 -3.06 5.81 -16.25
N ASP A 45 -4.00 6.20 -15.40
CA ASP A 45 -5.04 7.18 -15.77
C ASP A 45 -4.51 8.64 -15.74
N TYR A 46 -3.29 8.82 -16.25
CA TYR A 46 -2.60 10.10 -16.38
C TYR A 46 -1.93 10.21 -17.76
N PRO A 47 -2.04 11.36 -18.45
CA PRO A 47 -1.48 11.54 -19.78
C PRO A 47 0.05 11.74 -19.76
N LEU A 48 0.80 10.66 -19.61
CA LEU A 48 2.26 10.69 -19.65
C LEU A 48 2.80 10.93 -21.07
N ASP A 49 3.86 11.72 -21.20
CA ASP A 49 4.62 11.82 -22.47
C ASP A 49 5.47 10.53 -22.64
N LYS A 50 5.28 9.87 -23.77
CA LYS A 50 6.04 8.66 -24.13
C LYS A 50 7.55 8.87 -24.13
N LYS A 51 8.02 10.08 -24.45
CA LYS A 51 9.46 10.40 -24.46
C LYS A 51 10.00 10.47 -23.03
N GLU A 52 9.24 11.05 -22.10
CA GLU A 52 9.62 11.11 -20.68
C GLU A 52 9.68 9.72 -20.06
N VAL A 53 8.68 8.87 -20.37
CA VAL A 53 8.70 7.46 -19.94
C VAL A 53 9.90 6.73 -20.53
N ALA A 54 10.22 6.95 -21.81
CA ALA A 54 11.38 6.34 -22.45
C ALA A 54 12.70 6.83 -21.83
N ASP A 55 12.83 8.11 -21.46
CA ASP A 55 14.00 8.64 -20.76
C ASP A 55 14.16 8.01 -19.37
N ALA A 56 13.04 7.87 -18.63
CA ALA A 56 13.04 7.19 -17.34
C ALA A 56 13.45 5.72 -17.47
N MET A 57 13.02 5.03 -18.52
CA MET A 57 13.44 3.66 -18.84
C MET A 57 14.93 3.58 -19.18
N GLN A 58 15.45 4.57 -19.91
CA GLN A 58 16.86 4.64 -20.24
C GLN A 58 17.73 4.81 -18.99
N TYR A 59 17.27 5.61 -18.03
CA TYR A 59 17.90 5.69 -16.71
C TYR A 59 17.96 4.34 -16.01
N LEU A 60 16.85 3.59 -15.93
CA LEU A 60 16.85 2.26 -15.31
C LEU A 60 17.83 1.30 -15.99
N ALA A 61 17.95 1.37 -17.31
CA ALA A 61 18.87 0.53 -18.07
C ALA A 61 20.37 0.79 -17.76
N THR A 62 20.69 1.95 -17.16
CA THR A 62 22.07 2.25 -16.69
C THR A 62 22.40 1.58 -15.36
N ILE A 63 21.40 1.03 -14.64
CA ILE A 63 21.58 0.47 -13.31
C ILE A 63 21.86 -1.02 -13.44
N ASP A 64 23.12 -1.42 -13.35
CA ASP A 64 23.48 -2.84 -13.22
C ASP A 64 23.64 -3.22 -11.74
N VAL A 65 22.57 -3.77 -11.16
CA VAL A 65 22.53 -4.16 -9.74
C VAL A 65 23.56 -5.22 -9.39
N LYS A 66 24.07 -5.98 -10.39
CA LYS A 66 25.08 -7.02 -10.17
C LYS A 66 26.48 -6.43 -9.96
N GLU A 67 26.75 -5.29 -10.56
CA GLU A 67 28.02 -4.58 -10.42
C GLU A 67 28.13 -3.75 -9.15
N ILE A 68 26.98 -3.38 -8.53
CA ILE A 68 26.97 -2.62 -7.28
C ILE A 68 27.36 -3.53 -6.12
N LYS A 69 28.50 -3.25 -5.49
CA LYS A 69 29.09 -4.09 -4.43
C LYS A 69 28.74 -3.63 -3.03
N LEU A 70 28.64 -2.32 -2.83
CA LEU A 70 28.40 -1.73 -1.52
C LEU A 70 26.90 -1.48 -1.32
N TYR A 71 26.37 -1.87 -0.16
CA TYR A 71 24.97 -1.64 0.21
C TYR A 71 24.62 -0.15 0.26
N SER A 72 25.59 0.73 0.56
CA SER A 72 25.41 2.19 0.59
C SER A 72 25.24 2.83 -0.80
N GLU A 73 25.60 2.14 -1.86
CA GLU A 73 25.47 2.62 -3.24
C GLU A 73 24.13 2.24 -3.88
N PHE A 74 23.36 1.37 -3.23
CA PHE A 74 22.08 0.90 -3.75
C PHE A 74 20.92 1.34 -2.84
N ASN A 75 20.19 2.35 -3.30
CA ASN A 75 19.05 2.91 -2.61
C ASN A 75 17.78 2.78 -3.49
N ILE A 76 16.87 1.91 -3.08
CA ILE A 76 15.62 1.63 -3.80
C ILE A 76 14.75 2.89 -3.88
N GLN A 77 14.67 3.68 -2.80
CA GLN A 77 13.93 4.92 -2.71
C GLN A 77 14.44 5.97 -3.71
N ALA A 78 15.76 6.12 -3.80
CA ALA A 78 16.38 7.05 -4.74
C ALA A 78 16.09 6.69 -6.21
N ILE A 79 16.16 5.40 -6.53
CA ILE A 79 15.82 4.89 -7.87
C ILE A 79 14.37 5.21 -8.22
N TYR A 80 13.47 4.94 -7.30
CA TYR A 80 12.04 5.21 -7.45
C TYR A 80 11.75 6.69 -7.68
N HIS A 81 12.29 7.57 -6.83
CA HIS A 81 12.07 9.01 -6.95
C HIS A 81 12.69 9.59 -8.22
N GLU A 82 13.88 9.13 -8.63
CA GLU A 82 14.49 9.59 -9.87
C GLU A 82 13.68 9.16 -11.10
N PHE A 83 13.10 7.97 -11.08
CA PHE A 83 12.18 7.54 -12.13
C PHE A 83 10.95 8.44 -12.19
N LEU A 84 10.29 8.68 -11.06
CA LEU A 84 9.09 9.56 -11.01
C LEU A 84 9.42 10.99 -11.46
N ARG A 85 10.59 11.51 -11.07
CA ARG A 85 11.04 12.85 -11.50
C ARG A 85 11.16 12.95 -13.02
N ARG A 86 11.61 11.88 -13.68
CA ARG A 86 11.80 11.86 -15.14
C ARG A 86 10.50 11.78 -15.92
N ILE A 87 9.48 11.15 -15.38
CA ILE A 87 8.16 11.10 -16.02
C ILE A 87 7.30 12.35 -15.75
N SER A 88 7.85 13.36 -15.04
CA SER A 88 7.26 14.70 -14.85
C SER A 88 5.82 14.69 -14.35
N LEU A 89 5.49 13.79 -13.44
CA LEU A 89 4.17 13.80 -12.80
C LEU A 89 3.97 15.09 -12.00
N THR A 90 2.97 15.88 -12.37
CA THR A 90 2.63 17.14 -11.70
C THR A 90 1.17 17.17 -11.29
N GLU A 91 0.89 17.83 -10.17
CA GLU A 91 -0.48 18.12 -9.76
C GLU A 91 -1.11 19.12 -10.73
N ASP A 92 -2.24 18.78 -11.30
CA ASP A 92 -2.99 19.63 -12.23
C ASP A 92 -4.38 20.03 -11.69
N GLY A 93 -4.63 19.74 -10.40
CA GLY A 93 -5.88 20.06 -9.70
C GLY A 93 -7.05 19.14 -10.07
N ARG A 94 -6.82 18.06 -10.80
CA ARG A 94 -7.82 17.03 -11.05
C ARG A 94 -7.80 15.98 -9.95
N ASN A 95 -8.97 15.51 -9.53
CA ASN A 95 -9.10 14.49 -8.49
C ASN A 95 -8.35 13.19 -8.85
N GLU A 96 -8.37 12.82 -10.15
CA GLU A 96 -7.68 11.64 -10.65
C GLU A 96 -6.17 11.72 -10.41
N THR A 97 -5.57 12.88 -10.67
CA THR A 97 -4.14 13.12 -10.47
C THR A 97 -3.78 13.09 -9.00
N GLU A 98 -4.61 13.68 -8.14
CA GLU A 98 -4.40 13.64 -6.68
C GLU A 98 -4.40 12.21 -6.14
N VAL A 99 -5.31 11.36 -6.63
CA VAL A 99 -5.37 9.93 -6.25
C VAL A 99 -4.10 9.19 -6.68
N ILE A 100 -3.66 9.38 -7.93
CA ILE A 100 -2.42 8.77 -8.44
C ILE A 100 -1.22 9.20 -7.58
N MET A 101 -1.08 10.50 -7.31
CA MET A 101 0.00 11.03 -6.48
C MET A 101 -0.05 10.49 -5.05
N TYR A 102 -1.24 10.38 -4.46
CA TYR A 102 -1.43 9.77 -3.16
C TYR A 102 -0.98 8.31 -3.14
N ASN A 103 -1.41 7.49 -4.09
CA ASN A 103 -1.06 6.06 -4.16
C ASN A 103 0.45 5.87 -4.40
N LEU A 104 1.06 6.67 -5.27
CA LEU A 104 2.52 6.67 -5.47
C LEU A 104 3.27 7.13 -4.21
N GLY A 105 2.73 8.10 -3.45
CA GLY A 105 3.25 8.50 -2.15
C GLY A 105 3.17 7.38 -1.11
N LYS A 106 2.07 6.63 -1.08
CA LYS A 106 1.93 5.43 -0.23
C LYS A 106 2.91 4.34 -0.63
N PHE A 107 3.10 4.12 -1.92
CA PHE A 107 4.12 3.18 -2.40
C PHE A 107 5.53 3.61 -2.01
N SER A 108 5.82 4.92 -2.04
CA SER A 108 7.07 5.49 -1.53
C SER A 108 7.28 5.17 -0.04
N GLN A 109 6.22 5.23 0.78
CA GLN A 109 6.29 4.83 2.19
C GLN A 109 6.62 3.34 2.35
N VAL A 110 5.99 2.47 1.55
CA VAL A 110 6.31 1.03 1.54
C VAL A 110 7.81 0.78 1.29
N ILE A 111 8.39 1.52 0.33
CA ILE A 111 9.84 1.43 0.05
C ILE A 111 10.65 1.89 1.26
N ALA A 112 10.30 3.05 1.84
CA ALA A 112 11.04 3.61 2.97
C ALA A 112 11.04 2.66 4.19
N ASP A 113 9.88 2.10 4.52
CA ASP A 113 9.74 1.15 5.63
C ASP A 113 10.57 -0.11 5.38
N TYR A 114 10.57 -0.62 4.14
CA TYR A 114 11.39 -1.75 3.76
C TYR A 114 12.89 -1.45 3.86
N GLU A 115 13.35 -0.27 3.40
CA GLU A 115 14.76 0.11 3.43
C GLU A 115 15.29 0.31 4.84
N ILE A 116 14.50 0.86 5.77
CA ILE A 116 14.90 1.02 7.18
C ILE A 116 15.29 -0.32 7.81
N ILE A 117 14.57 -1.38 7.49
CA ILE A 117 14.81 -2.71 8.06
C ILE A 117 15.96 -3.44 7.33
N ASN A 118 16.10 -3.20 6.02
CA ASN A 118 16.95 -3.98 5.13
C ASN A 118 18.17 -3.21 4.59
N TYR A 119 18.57 -2.10 5.24
CA TYR A 119 19.60 -1.20 4.71
C TYR A 119 20.98 -1.85 4.54
N THR A 120 21.32 -2.87 5.34
CA THR A 120 22.63 -3.56 5.28
C THR A 120 22.71 -4.71 4.30
N LEU A 121 21.60 -5.06 3.64
CA LEU A 121 21.60 -6.17 2.67
C LEU A 121 22.40 -5.81 1.43
N LYS A 122 23.09 -6.81 0.85
CA LYS A 122 23.75 -6.66 -0.45
C LYS A 122 22.73 -6.27 -1.52
N PRO A 123 23.09 -5.40 -2.50
CA PRO A 123 22.16 -4.84 -3.48
C PRO A 123 21.26 -5.88 -4.16
N ARG A 124 21.85 -6.94 -4.70
CA ARG A 124 21.08 -8.00 -5.38
C ARG A 124 20.12 -8.74 -4.45
N THR A 125 20.55 -9.03 -3.22
CA THR A 125 19.70 -9.66 -2.21
C THR A 125 18.57 -8.72 -1.77
N LYS A 126 18.88 -7.44 -1.55
CA LYS A 126 17.91 -6.41 -1.19
C LYS A 126 16.82 -6.31 -2.25
N LEU A 127 17.19 -6.22 -3.53
CA LEU A 127 16.24 -6.14 -4.63
C LEU A 127 15.36 -7.39 -4.74
N ASN A 128 15.96 -8.58 -4.76
CA ASN A 128 15.22 -9.85 -4.80
C ASN A 128 14.21 -9.97 -3.65
N ASN A 129 14.64 -9.64 -2.44
CA ASN A 129 13.78 -9.71 -1.26
C ASN A 129 12.67 -8.66 -1.32
N PHE A 130 12.95 -7.48 -1.88
CA PHE A 130 11.95 -6.42 -2.06
C PHE A 130 10.88 -6.84 -3.08
N CYS A 131 11.26 -7.38 -4.23
CA CYS A 131 10.30 -7.91 -5.20
C CYS A 131 9.44 -9.03 -4.60
N SER A 132 10.05 -9.93 -3.82
CA SER A 132 9.31 -10.98 -3.10
C SER A 132 8.37 -10.42 -2.04
N PHE A 133 8.80 -9.41 -1.28
CA PHE A 133 7.97 -8.71 -0.31
C PHE A 133 6.77 -8.06 -0.99
N LEU A 134 6.97 -7.31 -2.08
CA LEU A 134 5.88 -6.69 -2.84
C LEU A 134 4.88 -7.71 -3.41
N LYS A 135 5.38 -8.89 -3.78
CA LYS A 135 4.55 -9.92 -4.40
C LYS A 135 3.69 -10.71 -3.42
N TYR A 136 4.21 -10.99 -2.22
CA TYR A 136 3.58 -11.98 -1.32
C TYR A 136 3.14 -11.41 0.03
N THR A 137 3.64 -10.24 0.42
CA THR A 137 3.53 -9.79 1.80
C THR A 137 2.98 -8.38 1.93
N ALA A 138 3.36 -7.48 1.03
CA ALA A 138 3.10 -6.05 1.18
C ALA A 138 1.61 -5.71 1.27
N SER A 139 0.75 -6.36 0.50
CA SER A 139 -0.71 -6.14 0.52
C SER A 139 -1.36 -6.42 1.88
N GLN A 140 -0.76 -7.28 2.70
CA GLN A 140 -1.26 -7.59 4.04
C GLN A 140 -0.99 -6.46 5.05
N TYR A 141 0.08 -5.67 4.82
CA TYR A 141 0.49 -4.58 5.73
C TYR A 141 0.06 -3.20 5.23
N TYR A 142 -0.16 -3.06 3.93
CA TYR A 142 -0.52 -1.80 3.28
C TYR A 142 -1.79 -1.97 2.42
N PRO A 143 -2.93 -2.26 3.04
CA PRO A 143 -4.17 -2.55 2.30
C PRO A 143 -4.84 -1.30 1.71
N GLU A 144 -4.37 -0.09 2.09
CA GLU A 144 -5.06 1.16 1.78
C GLU A 144 -4.54 1.79 0.49
N GLY A 145 -5.23 1.56 -0.61
CA GLY A 145 -5.13 2.34 -1.84
C GLY A 145 -6.41 3.13 -2.10
N TYR A 146 -6.33 4.18 -2.92
CA TYR A 146 -7.51 4.91 -3.37
C TYR A 146 -7.71 4.72 -4.87
N MET A 147 -8.94 4.50 -5.28
CA MET A 147 -9.36 4.61 -6.68
C MET A 147 -10.06 5.96 -6.91
N THR A 148 -9.94 6.49 -8.09
CA THR A 148 -10.49 7.79 -8.53
C THR A 148 -11.95 8.01 -8.12
N ASN A 149 -12.76 6.96 -8.17
CA ASN A 149 -14.18 7.02 -7.80
C ASN A 149 -14.43 7.17 -6.29
N SER A 150 -13.43 6.91 -5.44
CA SER A 150 -13.55 7.01 -3.98
C SER A 150 -13.28 8.42 -3.44
N TYR A 151 -12.64 9.27 -4.24
CA TYR A 151 -12.27 10.63 -3.82
C TYR A 151 -13.39 11.65 -3.99
N ALA A 152 -14.30 11.46 -4.93
CA ALA A 152 -15.54 12.18 -4.95
C ALA A 152 -16.33 11.71 -3.72
N LYS A 153 -16.39 12.51 -2.62
CA LYS A 153 -17.37 12.27 -1.54
C LYS A 153 -18.75 12.47 -2.13
N PRO A 154 -19.35 11.47 -2.76
CA PRO A 154 -20.73 11.59 -3.18
C PRO A 154 -21.58 11.69 -1.92
N ASP A 155 -22.74 12.25 -2.03
CA ASP A 155 -23.79 12.07 -1.04
C ASP A 155 -24.16 10.58 -1.03
N ALA A 156 -23.41 9.81 -0.27
CA ALA A 156 -23.38 8.35 -0.30
C ALA A 156 -23.14 7.78 1.10
N VAL A 157 -23.64 6.56 1.32
CA VAL A 157 -23.41 5.83 2.57
C VAL A 157 -22.03 5.19 2.54
N SER A 158 -21.17 5.54 3.50
CA SER A 158 -19.87 4.89 3.68
C SER A 158 -20.03 3.52 4.35
N ILE A 159 -19.54 2.47 3.70
CA ILE A 159 -19.46 1.11 4.24
C ILE A 159 -18.01 0.86 4.61
N MET A 160 -17.75 0.58 5.89
CA MET A 160 -16.39 0.39 6.39
C MET A 160 -16.33 -0.58 7.56
N THR A 161 -15.15 -1.05 7.91
CA THR A 161 -14.96 -1.87 9.11
C THR A 161 -14.93 -1.00 10.37
N VAL A 162 -15.17 -1.62 11.55
CA VAL A 162 -15.06 -0.93 12.85
C VAL A 162 -13.64 -0.38 13.07
N HIS A 163 -12.61 -1.04 12.54
CA HIS A 163 -11.25 -0.54 12.64
C HIS A 163 -11.01 0.73 11.80
N GLN A 164 -11.59 0.79 10.61
CA GLN A 164 -11.50 1.96 9.73
C GLN A 164 -12.30 3.15 10.28
N SER A 165 -13.39 2.88 11.01
CA SER A 165 -14.20 3.95 11.62
C SER A 165 -13.58 4.55 12.89
N LYS A 166 -12.47 3.99 13.40
CA LYS A 166 -11.83 4.48 14.62
C LYS A 166 -11.35 5.93 14.45
N GLY A 167 -11.88 6.82 15.30
CA GLY A 167 -11.55 8.24 15.27
C GLY A 167 -12.40 9.08 14.30
N LEU A 168 -13.36 8.46 13.60
CA LEU A 168 -14.31 9.15 12.74
C LEU A 168 -15.63 9.36 13.48
N GLU A 169 -16.33 10.46 13.15
CA GLU A 169 -17.65 10.80 13.67
C GLU A 169 -18.68 10.80 12.54
N PHE A 170 -19.84 10.18 12.81
CA PHE A 170 -20.93 10.05 11.84
C PHE A 170 -22.24 10.51 12.44
N ALA A 171 -23.09 11.17 11.65
CA ALA A 171 -24.43 11.58 12.06
C ALA A 171 -25.37 10.39 12.36
N ALA A 172 -25.16 9.27 11.64
CA ALA A 172 -25.87 8.00 11.85
C ALA A 172 -24.95 6.84 11.55
N VAL A 173 -25.04 5.75 12.32
CA VAL A 173 -24.29 4.51 12.15
C VAL A 173 -25.23 3.33 12.11
N PHE A 174 -25.09 2.48 11.11
CA PHE A 174 -25.82 1.22 10.98
C PHE A 174 -24.83 0.06 11.10
N ILE A 175 -25.05 -0.82 12.06
CA ILE A 175 -24.23 -2.02 12.25
C ILE A 175 -25.08 -3.24 11.84
N PRO A 176 -24.84 -3.81 10.63
CA PRO A 176 -25.58 -4.97 10.17
C PRO A 176 -25.07 -6.25 10.84
N GLN A 177 -25.87 -7.31 10.77
CA GLN A 177 -25.50 -8.67 11.19
C GLN A 177 -25.08 -8.82 12.67
N LEU A 178 -25.70 -8.08 13.57
CA LEU A 178 -25.56 -8.29 15.02
C LEU A 178 -26.25 -9.61 15.45
N ASN A 179 -25.81 -10.72 14.88
CA ASN A 179 -26.34 -12.05 15.20
C ASN A 179 -25.56 -12.67 16.35
N ARG A 180 -26.25 -13.40 17.23
CA ARG A 180 -25.71 -14.05 18.44
C ARG A 180 -24.42 -14.88 18.19
N ASN A 181 -24.19 -15.39 16.98
CA ASN A 181 -23.02 -16.22 16.64
C ASN A 181 -21.90 -15.44 15.91
N PHE A 182 -22.15 -14.20 15.52
CA PHE A 182 -21.21 -13.38 14.75
C PHE A 182 -20.72 -12.16 15.52
N PHE A 183 -21.58 -11.58 16.39
CA PHE A 183 -21.18 -10.43 17.18
C PHE A 183 -21.91 -10.43 18.55
N PRO A 184 -21.18 -10.56 19.66
CA PRO A 184 -19.75 -10.92 19.73
C PRO A 184 -19.50 -12.33 19.21
N ALA A 185 -18.30 -12.56 18.64
CA ALA A 185 -17.92 -13.90 18.19
C ALA A 185 -17.94 -14.88 19.38
N GLN A 186 -18.59 -16.02 19.23
CA GLN A 186 -18.66 -17.06 20.30
C GLN A 186 -17.29 -17.62 20.69
N ARG A 187 -16.32 -17.54 19.78
CA ARG A 187 -14.91 -17.75 20.06
C ARG A 187 -14.22 -16.40 20.11
N VAL A 188 -14.27 -15.74 21.24
CA VAL A 188 -13.16 -14.89 21.67
C VAL A 188 -12.02 -15.89 21.91
N GLY A 189 -11.44 -16.33 20.79
CA GLY A 189 -10.40 -17.34 20.80
C GLY A 189 -9.14 -16.71 21.29
N GLY A 190 -8.81 -16.98 22.46
CA GLY A 190 -7.57 -16.61 23.09
C GLY A 190 -7.77 -16.86 24.56
N LYS A 191 -6.82 -17.49 25.16
CA LYS A 191 -6.64 -17.42 26.59
C LYS A 191 -6.79 -15.94 26.92
N GLY A 192 -7.78 -15.57 27.73
CA GLY A 192 -8.07 -14.18 28.01
C GLY A 192 -6.81 -13.42 28.47
N ILE A 193 -6.89 -12.13 28.52
CA ILE A 193 -5.83 -11.20 28.98
C ILE A 193 -5.03 -11.73 30.19
N TRP A 194 -5.63 -12.61 30.95
CA TRP A 194 -5.11 -13.24 32.18
C TRP A 194 -3.91 -14.17 31.98
N HIS A 195 -3.57 -14.59 30.79
CA HIS A 195 -2.32 -15.32 30.58
C HIS A 195 -1.13 -14.40 30.32
N VAL A 196 -1.39 -13.12 30.09
CA VAL A 196 -0.36 -12.08 29.91
C VAL A 196 -0.20 -11.25 31.17
N ILE A 197 -1.31 -10.99 31.90
CA ILE A 197 -1.34 -10.18 33.10
C ILE A 197 -1.96 -11.02 34.23
N ASP A 198 -1.24 -11.16 35.35
CA ASP A 198 -1.77 -11.88 36.50
C ASP A 198 -3.01 -11.16 37.06
N LYS A 199 -4.07 -11.91 37.28
CA LYS A 199 -5.35 -11.41 37.81
C LYS A 199 -5.21 -10.63 39.12
N SER A 200 -4.26 -11.03 39.96
CA SER A 200 -3.98 -10.38 41.23
C SER A 200 -3.48 -8.93 41.11
N TRP A 201 -3.01 -8.54 39.91
CA TRP A 201 -2.51 -7.18 39.62
C TRP A 201 -3.62 -6.20 39.21
N ILE A 202 -4.83 -6.69 39.00
CA ILE A 202 -5.93 -5.87 38.50
C ILE A 202 -7.02 -5.75 39.56
N THR A 203 -7.24 -4.54 40.02
CA THR A 203 -8.37 -4.23 40.88
C THR A 203 -9.67 -4.31 40.08
N ASN A 204 -10.65 -5.07 40.56
CA ASN A 204 -11.93 -5.33 39.87
C ASN A 204 -11.82 -6.25 38.64
N ALA A 205 -10.91 -7.23 38.66
CA ALA A 205 -10.73 -8.20 37.57
C ALA A 205 -12.03 -8.94 37.22
N ASP A 206 -12.93 -9.19 38.20
CA ASP A 206 -14.21 -9.88 38.03
C ASP A 206 -15.19 -9.16 37.09
N ARG A 207 -15.01 -7.86 36.88
CA ARG A 207 -15.85 -7.10 35.92
C ARG A 207 -15.49 -7.36 34.45
N PHE A 208 -14.36 -7.99 34.18
CA PHE A 208 -13.88 -8.32 32.84
C PHE A 208 -14.08 -9.81 32.50
N GLU A 209 -14.61 -10.60 33.40
CA GLU A 209 -15.08 -11.95 33.12
C GLU A 209 -16.54 -11.83 32.63
N GLY A 210 -16.72 -11.79 31.29
CA GLY A 210 -18.03 -11.94 30.71
C GLY A 210 -18.49 -13.39 30.87
N ASP A 211 -19.78 -13.55 31.25
CA ASP A 211 -20.50 -14.82 31.24
C ASP A 211 -20.46 -15.52 29.88
#